data_8b394ecede247f5d51d91a5da9262837
#
_entry.id   8b394ecede247f5d51d91a5da9262837
#
_cell.length_a   1.000
_cell.length_b   1.000
_cell.length_c   1.000
_cell.angle_alpha   90.00
_cell.angle_beta   90.00
_cell.angle_gamma   90.00
#
_symmetry.space_group_name_H-M   'P 1'
#
loop_
_entity.id
_entity.type
_entity.pdbx_description
1 polymer ?
#
loop_
_entity_poly.entity_id
_entity_poly.type
_entity_poly.pdbx_seq_one_letter_code
_entity_poly.pdbx_strand_id
1 'polypeptide(L)'
;MGSFTLEGPIKKNKVSYLLTARRSLIDLLYLGASAIGGVNASGVPVASFYDINGKIAWNMTNNSKLSLQVYNGYDDMFNKTKEESFTQDKLNNKYGQGWGTFSSSLKYAVSLRSKLYLSTSLYYTNLNKFDYSNQKITFNNQKAIHKFKNYSKMYEFGLRTNLEQYITTNNTLQYGINLSSQEYQPEQYSIKSADTNLKYGAGSYRLWTASVYVYNEFKKNGWILGTGLRSSLYNNTDRSVFTLEPRINLTKFLGRADKLMLAYDRTSQPTHSIYETNYNMQSDFWVPFKEKNVPTADQLSLGWKNFALTNWELSIEAYYRKMKNLIRINNLENYLDAGIDYSKGTGDAYGMEFMVQYNKNRFSGWFSYTISKSERKFEGKKYPFKYDSPNQINLFLSLTTKKTATKTQRLSMNLQYKTGYPYAVSNVSYPSIGLPMFPNGYPDINTSIVKYIPQEPNTRLKDYFRIDLNYTMEKKLKHGSRIWQFSLLNVTGHKNPYSIYRINSGQYKAFVLIPFMPSFSY
;
A
#
# COMPACT_ATOMS: atom_id res chain seq x y z
N MET A 1 10.50 -6.70 17.26
CA MET A 1 9.57 -5.57 17.15
C MET A 1 9.11 -5.22 18.56
N GLY A 2 9.19 -3.93 18.95
CA GLY A 2 8.61 -3.42 20.20
C GLY A 2 7.22 -2.85 19.91
N SER A 3 6.25 -3.15 20.75
CA SER A 3 4.92 -2.55 20.69
C SER A 3 4.40 -2.24 22.08
N PHE A 4 3.64 -1.16 22.16
CA PHE A 4 3.03 -0.69 23.39
C PHE A 4 1.59 -0.30 23.09
N THR A 5 0.68 -0.71 23.97
CA THR A 5 -0.74 -0.33 23.88
C THR A 5 -1.22 0.10 25.26
N LEU A 6 -1.83 1.26 25.32
CA LEU A 6 -2.47 1.80 26.50
C LEU A 6 -3.89 2.20 26.13
N GLU A 7 -4.87 1.65 26.80
CA GLU A 7 -6.27 1.93 26.57
C GLU A 7 -7.08 1.91 27.86
N GLY A 8 -8.13 2.67 27.89
CA GLY A 8 -9.01 2.69 29.05
C GLY A 8 -9.96 3.87 29.11
N PRO A 9 -10.78 3.95 30.14
CA PRO A 9 -11.64 5.11 30.39
C PRO A 9 -10.82 6.22 31.11
N ILE A 10 -10.83 7.44 30.56
CA ILE A 10 -10.47 8.65 31.31
C ILE A 10 -11.61 8.98 32.29
N LYS A 11 -12.86 8.86 31.82
CA LYS A 11 -14.07 8.96 32.65
C LYS A 11 -15.01 7.83 32.24
N LYS A 12 -15.34 6.97 33.19
CA LYS A 12 -16.20 5.79 32.97
C LYS A 12 -17.49 6.18 32.22
N ASN A 13 -17.82 5.45 31.16
CA ASN A 13 -18.95 5.63 30.27
C ASN A 13 -18.99 6.98 29.49
N LYS A 14 -18.03 7.89 29.70
CA LYS A 14 -18.01 9.19 29.03
C LYS A 14 -16.83 9.37 28.08
N VAL A 15 -15.60 9.17 28.56
CA VAL A 15 -14.40 9.44 27.76
C VAL A 15 -13.48 8.24 27.84
N SER A 16 -13.06 7.75 26.68
CA SER A 16 -12.09 6.67 26.55
C SER A 16 -10.95 7.09 25.64
N TYR A 17 -9.79 6.47 25.85
CA TYR A 17 -8.62 6.68 25.02
C TYR A 17 -8.02 5.35 24.61
N LEU A 18 -7.30 5.39 23.49
CA LEU A 18 -6.43 4.34 22.99
C LEU A 18 -5.14 5.01 22.50
N LEU A 19 -3.99 4.52 22.95
CA LEU A 19 -2.68 4.89 22.43
C LEU A 19 -1.93 3.60 22.10
N THR A 20 -1.49 3.47 20.86
CA THR A 20 -0.62 2.38 20.44
C THR A 20 0.64 2.95 19.81
N ALA A 21 1.77 2.37 20.12
CA ALA A 21 3.05 2.67 19.50
C ALA A 21 3.74 1.37 19.13
N ARG A 22 4.35 1.33 17.96
CA ARG A 22 5.06 0.16 17.44
C ARG A 22 6.34 0.62 16.76
N ARG A 23 7.44 -0.12 16.96
CA ARG A 23 8.72 0.13 16.31
C ARG A 23 9.41 -1.17 15.92
N SER A 24 10.06 -1.18 14.74
CA SER A 24 11.08 -2.17 14.38
C SER A 24 12.29 -2.04 15.30
N LEU A 25 12.89 -3.17 15.69
CA LEU A 25 14.16 -3.21 16.42
C LEU A 25 15.29 -3.76 15.55
N ILE A 26 15.06 -4.02 14.27
CA ILE A 26 16.03 -4.62 13.34
C ILE A 26 17.24 -3.71 13.19
N ASP A 27 17.02 -2.42 13.04
CA ASP A 27 18.08 -1.40 12.96
C ASP A 27 18.95 -1.35 14.22
N LEU A 28 18.36 -1.47 15.41
CA LEU A 28 19.07 -1.49 16.68
C LEU A 28 19.88 -2.77 16.86
N LEU A 29 19.32 -3.92 16.51
CA LEU A 29 20.03 -5.21 16.55
C LEU A 29 21.21 -5.22 15.60
N TYR A 30 21.02 -4.67 14.39
CA TYR A 30 22.07 -4.54 13.40
C TYR A 30 23.20 -3.61 13.83
N LEU A 31 22.87 -2.44 14.38
CA LEU A 31 23.85 -1.50 14.94
C LEU A 31 24.59 -2.10 16.13
N GLY A 32 23.91 -2.84 17.00
CA GLY A 32 24.52 -3.54 18.12
C GLY A 32 25.50 -4.64 17.67
N ALA A 33 25.11 -5.49 16.74
CA ALA A 33 25.95 -6.54 16.19
C ALA A 33 27.20 -5.97 15.47
N SER A 34 27.02 -4.86 14.76
CA SER A 34 28.13 -4.11 14.11
C SER A 34 29.10 -3.49 15.11
N ALA A 35 28.60 -2.97 16.24
CA ALA A 35 29.43 -2.35 17.27
C ALA A 35 30.29 -3.38 18.04
N ILE A 36 29.81 -4.61 18.18
CA ILE A 36 30.53 -5.71 18.83
C ILE A 36 31.55 -6.38 17.87
N GLY A 37 31.65 -5.91 16.62
CA GLY A 37 32.61 -6.44 15.64
C GLY A 37 32.17 -7.76 14.98
N GLY A 38 30.97 -8.24 15.24
CA GLY A 38 30.48 -9.52 14.74
C GLY A 38 29.95 -9.51 13.30
N VAL A 39 29.66 -8.35 12.73
CA VAL A 39 29.11 -8.23 11.36
C VAL A 39 29.69 -6.99 10.68
N ASN A 40 30.28 -7.18 9.49
CA ASN A 40 30.62 -6.05 8.63
C ASN A 40 29.32 -5.43 8.08
N ALA A 41 28.93 -4.30 8.66
CA ALA A 41 27.68 -3.62 8.35
C ALA A 41 27.70 -2.85 7.02
N SER A 42 28.85 -2.79 6.35
CA SER A 42 28.98 -2.08 5.07
C SER A 42 28.25 -2.85 3.95
N GLY A 43 27.34 -2.17 3.26
CA GLY A 43 26.64 -2.74 2.10
C GLY A 43 25.39 -3.57 2.44
N VAL A 44 25.01 -3.76 3.69
CA VAL A 44 23.81 -4.52 4.06
C VAL A 44 22.59 -3.60 4.21
N PRO A 45 21.48 -3.85 3.49
CA PRO A 45 20.27 -3.06 3.65
C PRO A 45 19.64 -3.23 5.03
N VAL A 46 19.25 -2.14 5.66
CA VAL A 46 18.57 -2.10 6.95
C VAL A 46 17.20 -1.47 6.77
N ALA A 47 16.16 -2.15 7.23
CA ALA A 47 14.80 -1.63 7.26
C ALA A 47 14.41 -1.25 8.69
N SER A 48 13.81 -0.08 8.84
CA SER A 48 13.23 0.38 10.10
C SER A 48 11.84 0.97 9.87
N PHE A 49 10.97 0.80 10.84
CA PHE A 49 9.66 1.44 10.82
C PHE A 49 9.20 1.79 12.23
N TYR A 50 8.34 2.78 12.31
CA TYR A 50 7.54 3.03 13.49
C TYR A 50 6.13 3.48 13.10
N ASP A 51 5.17 3.24 13.98
CA ASP A 51 3.86 3.84 13.92
C ASP A 51 3.31 4.15 15.32
N ILE A 52 2.56 5.23 15.38
CA ILE A 52 1.85 5.70 16.56
C ILE A 52 0.41 5.97 16.17
N ASN A 53 -0.53 5.44 16.94
CA ASN A 53 -1.94 5.69 16.74
C ASN A 53 -2.56 6.11 18.08
N GLY A 54 -3.19 7.28 18.10
CA GLY A 54 -3.89 7.84 19.23
C GLY A 54 -5.37 8.05 18.91
N LYS A 55 -6.26 7.69 19.83
CA LYS A 55 -7.70 7.94 19.71
C LYS A 55 -8.26 8.36 21.06
N ILE A 56 -9.06 9.41 21.02
CA ILE A 56 -9.92 9.83 22.14
C ILE A 56 -11.35 9.81 21.65
N ALA A 57 -12.24 9.20 22.44
CA ALA A 57 -13.65 9.12 22.11
C ALA A 57 -14.46 9.61 23.33
N TRP A 58 -15.31 10.60 23.08
CA TRP A 58 -16.15 11.25 24.07
C TRP A 58 -17.63 11.06 23.73
N ASN A 59 -18.35 10.35 24.57
CA ASN A 59 -19.80 10.30 24.55
C ASN A 59 -20.33 11.60 25.18
N MET A 60 -20.67 12.59 24.33
CA MET A 60 -21.15 13.91 24.76
C MET A 60 -22.50 13.79 25.41
N THR A 61 -23.38 13.01 24.79
CA THR A 61 -24.70 12.63 25.31
C THR A 61 -24.92 11.13 25.10
N ASN A 62 -26.07 10.60 25.51
CA ASN A 62 -26.45 9.21 25.23
C ASN A 62 -26.59 8.93 23.73
N ASN A 63 -26.83 9.96 22.92
CA ASN A 63 -27.10 9.85 21.49
C ASN A 63 -25.99 10.42 20.61
N SER A 64 -24.95 11.03 21.20
CA SER A 64 -23.89 11.69 20.42
C SER A 64 -22.50 11.36 20.93
N LYS A 65 -21.59 11.22 19.97
CA LYS A 65 -20.18 10.87 20.20
C LYS A 65 -19.27 11.75 19.35
N LEU A 66 -18.26 12.31 19.98
CA LEU A 66 -17.14 12.98 19.33
C LEU A 66 -15.90 12.09 19.45
N SER A 67 -15.14 11.94 18.39
CA SER A 67 -13.87 11.20 18.44
C SER A 67 -12.80 11.90 17.63
N LEU A 68 -11.62 12.02 18.24
CA LEU A 68 -10.38 12.45 17.59
C LEU A 68 -9.48 11.24 17.42
N GLN A 69 -8.96 11.04 16.22
CA GLN A 69 -7.96 10.02 15.92
C GLN A 69 -6.78 10.68 15.23
N VAL A 70 -5.57 10.26 15.63
CA VAL A 70 -4.31 10.71 15.03
C VAL A 70 -3.47 9.48 14.77
N TYR A 71 -2.89 9.40 13.58
CA TYR A 71 -1.97 8.36 13.17
C TYR A 71 -0.71 8.99 12.59
N ASN A 72 0.45 8.45 12.94
CA ASN A 72 1.72 8.75 12.31
C ASN A 72 2.50 7.46 12.11
N GLY A 73 2.92 7.19 10.88
CA GLY A 73 3.73 6.04 10.52
C GLY A 73 4.87 6.46 9.61
N TYR A 74 5.99 5.78 9.74
CA TYR A 74 7.19 6.04 8.97
C TYR A 74 7.97 4.74 8.74
N ASP A 75 8.35 4.51 7.50
CA ASP A 75 9.20 3.40 7.07
C ASP A 75 10.44 3.95 6.37
N ASP A 76 11.59 3.38 6.64
CA ASP A 76 12.87 3.72 6.03
C ASP A 76 13.66 2.44 5.75
N MET A 77 14.14 2.31 4.55
CA MET A 77 15.08 1.27 4.15
C MET A 77 16.34 1.94 3.63
N PHE A 78 17.45 1.67 4.26
CA PHE A 78 18.72 2.30 3.92
C PHE A 78 19.88 1.31 3.89
N ASN A 79 20.92 1.71 3.17
CA ASN A 79 22.20 1.04 3.15
C ASN A 79 23.30 2.04 3.53
N LYS A 80 24.34 1.56 4.21
CA LYS A 80 25.55 2.32 4.51
C LYS A 80 26.75 1.62 3.93
N THR A 81 27.54 2.33 3.13
CA THR A 81 28.83 1.85 2.67
C THR A 81 29.95 2.72 3.24
N LYS A 82 31.05 2.08 3.58
CA LYS A 82 32.29 2.76 4.00
C LYS A 82 33.39 2.19 3.13
N GLU A 83 34.06 3.07 2.45
CA GLU A 83 35.23 2.77 1.63
C GLU A 83 36.40 3.61 2.13
N GLU A 84 37.54 3.01 2.30
CA GLU A 84 38.79 3.65 2.73
C GLU A 84 39.87 3.26 1.73
N SER A 85 40.51 4.27 1.15
CA SER A 85 41.62 4.10 0.20
C SER A 85 42.94 3.92 0.95
N PHE A 86 43.94 3.37 0.27
CA PHE A 86 45.34 3.31 0.77
C PHE A 86 45.92 4.69 1.08
N THR A 87 45.38 5.78 0.53
CA THR A 87 45.73 7.18 0.79
C THR A 87 45.04 7.77 2.02
N GLN A 88 44.36 6.97 2.85
CA GLN A 88 43.54 7.39 4.01
C GLN A 88 42.30 8.23 3.64
N ASP A 89 41.97 8.32 2.37
CA ASP A 89 40.72 8.96 1.94
C ASP A 89 39.53 8.08 2.30
N LYS A 90 38.46 8.71 2.81
CA LYS A 90 37.30 7.99 3.33
C LYS A 90 36.03 8.43 2.59
N LEU A 91 35.29 7.47 2.07
CA LEU A 91 33.95 7.67 1.54
C LEU A 91 32.95 6.96 2.44
N ASN A 92 32.10 7.74 3.13
CA ASN A 92 30.96 7.20 3.83
C ASN A 92 29.68 7.60 3.08
N ASN A 93 29.01 6.63 2.54
CA ASN A 93 27.76 6.86 1.83
C ASN A 93 26.59 6.20 2.58
N LYS A 94 25.50 6.94 2.76
CA LYS A 94 24.22 6.43 3.22
C LYS A 94 23.17 6.77 2.17
N TYR A 95 22.60 5.77 1.53
CA TYR A 95 21.51 5.93 0.59
C TYR A 95 20.32 5.07 1.03
N GLY A 96 19.14 5.51 0.72
CA GLY A 96 17.92 4.81 1.10
C GLY A 96 16.69 5.45 0.53
N GLN A 97 15.58 4.79 0.82
CA GLN A 97 14.24 5.25 0.49
C GLN A 97 13.33 5.09 1.69
N GLY A 98 12.34 5.95 1.77
CA GLY A 98 11.37 5.87 2.84
C GLY A 98 10.05 6.53 2.48
N TRP A 99 9.05 6.25 3.29
CA TRP A 99 7.76 6.90 3.21
C TRP A 99 7.19 7.11 4.60
N GLY A 100 6.39 8.15 4.72
CA GLY A 100 5.73 8.49 5.97
C GLY A 100 4.33 8.98 5.72
N THR A 101 3.43 8.66 6.64
CA THR A 101 2.04 9.10 6.60
C THR A 101 1.67 9.72 7.94
N PHE A 102 1.12 10.92 7.89
CA PHE A 102 0.41 11.51 9.02
C PHE A 102 -1.07 11.63 8.64
N SER A 103 -1.96 11.24 9.54
CA SER A 103 -3.40 11.37 9.37
C SER A 103 -4.06 11.77 10.68
N SER A 104 -5.00 12.70 10.60
CA SER A 104 -5.85 13.07 11.72
C SER A 104 -7.30 13.19 11.29
N SER A 105 -8.23 12.81 12.16
CA SER A 105 -9.66 12.96 11.90
C SER A 105 -10.44 13.29 13.16
N LEU A 106 -11.33 14.26 13.05
CA LEU A 106 -12.33 14.61 14.05
C LEU A 106 -13.69 14.16 13.53
N LYS A 107 -14.31 13.20 14.21
CA LYS A 107 -15.61 12.63 13.81
C LYS A 107 -16.65 12.91 14.88
N TYR A 108 -17.73 13.54 14.45
CA TYR A 108 -18.96 13.70 15.23
C TYR A 108 -20.02 12.74 14.68
N ALA A 109 -20.67 12.01 15.58
CA ALA A 109 -21.73 11.06 15.24
C ALA A 109 -22.89 11.23 16.20
N VAL A 110 -24.11 11.29 15.68
CA VAL A 110 -25.31 11.54 16.48
C VAL A 110 -26.54 10.85 15.89
N SER A 111 -27.35 10.28 16.77
CA SER A 111 -28.71 9.86 16.43
C SER A 111 -29.63 11.09 16.59
N LEU A 112 -30.00 11.72 15.47
CA LEU A 112 -30.85 12.90 15.45
C LEU A 112 -32.31 12.56 15.86
N ARG A 113 -32.77 11.39 15.42
CA ARG A 113 -34.06 10.77 15.76
C ARG A 113 -33.87 9.25 15.85
N SER A 114 -34.87 8.53 16.33
CA SER A 114 -34.84 7.06 16.46
C SER A 114 -34.48 6.32 15.17
N LYS A 115 -34.71 6.95 14.02
CA LYS A 115 -34.46 6.35 12.67
C LYS A 115 -33.52 7.17 11.80
N LEU A 116 -32.84 8.19 12.36
CA LEU A 116 -31.97 9.07 11.58
C LEU A 116 -30.62 9.24 12.30
N TYR A 117 -29.57 8.78 11.67
CA TYR A 117 -28.19 8.86 12.16
C TYR A 117 -27.36 9.78 11.27
N LEU A 118 -26.65 10.74 11.86
CA LEU A 118 -25.71 11.64 11.21
C LEU A 118 -24.28 11.31 11.64
N SER A 119 -23.36 11.31 10.70
CA SER A 119 -21.93 11.18 10.95
C SER A 119 -21.16 12.17 10.08
N THR A 120 -20.46 13.11 10.70
CA THR A 120 -19.62 14.10 10.03
C THR A 120 -18.17 13.92 10.47
N SER A 121 -17.26 13.92 9.52
CA SER A 121 -15.81 13.78 9.75
C SER A 121 -15.06 14.88 9.02
N LEU A 122 -14.21 15.59 9.76
CA LEU A 122 -13.18 16.47 9.25
C LEU A 122 -11.88 15.72 9.31
N TYR A 123 -11.09 15.68 8.23
CA TYR A 123 -9.85 14.92 8.20
C TYR A 123 -8.74 15.64 7.46
N TYR A 124 -7.52 15.32 7.85
CA TYR A 124 -6.29 15.73 7.19
C TYR A 124 -5.36 14.53 7.05
N THR A 125 -4.76 14.38 5.87
CA THR A 125 -3.76 13.35 5.60
C THR A 125 -2.58 13.95 4.85
N ASN A 126 -1.37 13.53 5.22
CA ASN A 126 -0.14 13.84 4.53
C ASN A 126 0.59 12.53 4.23
N LEU A 127 0.93 12.32 2.97
CA LEU A 127 1.81 11.26 2.52
C LEU A 127 3.11 11.89 2.01
N ASN A 128 4.25 11.38 2.46
CA ASN A 128 5.57 11.80 2.01
C ASN A 128 6.39 10.57 1.66
N LYS A 129 6.89 10.51 0.43
CA LYS A 129 7.81 9.50 -0.05
C LYS A 129 9.12 10.17 -0.45
N PHE A 130 10.24 9.52 -0.22
CA PHE A 130 11.54 10.09 -0.56
C PHE A 130 12.60 9.03 -0.78
N ASP A 131 13.54 9.37 -1.67
CA ASP A 131 14.80 8.68 -1.88
C ASP A 131 15.93 9.65 -1.52
N TYR A 132 17.00 9.16 -0.93
CA TYR A 132 18.09 10.02 -0.51
C TYR A 132 19.46 9.36 -0.64
N SER A 133 20.48 10.19 -0.87
CA SER A 133 21.89 9.83 -0.75
C SER A 133 22.62 10.91 0.04
N ASN A 134 23.33 10.48 1.09
CA ASN A 134 24.16 11.34 1.92
C ASN A 134 25.59 10.81 1.85
N GLN A 135 26.46 11.52 1.18
CA GLN A 135 27.87 11.19 1.00
C GLN A 135 28.72 12.10 1.88
N LYS A 136 29.62 11.51 2.65
CA LYS A 136 30.67 12.20 3.38
C LYS A 136 32.01 11.76 2.82
N ILE A 137 32.70 12.68 2.19
CA ILE A 137 33.99 12.45 1.55
C ILE A 137 35.07 13.11 2.42
N THR A 138 36.12 12.40 2.76
CA THR A 138 37.33 12.98 3.37
C THR A 138 38.45 12.75 2.38
N PHE A 139 39.01 13.80 1.85
CA PHE A 139 40.11 13.80 0.90
C PHE A 139 41.19 14.78 1.38
N ASN A 140 42.43 14.33 1.52
CA ASN A 140 43.52 15.15 2.04
C ASN A 140 43.16 15.94 3.33
N ASN A 141 42.53 15.28 4.29
CA ASN A 141 41.98 15.86 5.53
C ASN A 141 40.88 16.92 5.35
N GLN A 142 40.48 17.23 4.13
CA GLN A 142 39.32 18.09 3.87
C GLN A 142 38.04 17.24 3.84
N LYS A 143 36.97 17.78 4.45
CA LYS A 143 35.68 17.09 4.53
C LYS A 143 34.66 17.79 3.64
N ALA A 144 34.06 17.03 2.73
CA ALA A 144 32.92 17.46 1.94
C ALA A 144 31.68 16.61 2.28
N ILE A 145 30.52 17.25 2.28
CA ILE A 145 29.23 16.58 2.50
C ILE A 145 28.31 16.90 1.33
N HIS A 146 27.90 15.86 0.63
CA HIS A 146 26.91 15.97 -0.44
C HIS A 146 25.63 15.27 -0.01
N LYS A 147 24.51 15.97 -0.09
CA LYS A 147 23.18 15.42 0.21
C LYS A 147 22.28 15.58 -1.01
N PHE A 148 21.75 14.48 -1.45
CA PHE A 148 20.73 14.42 -2.47
C PHE A 148 19.44 13.87 -1.86
N LYS A 149 18.31 14.46 -2.20
CA LYS A 149 16.99 13.97 -1.81
C LYS A 149 16.01 14.20 -2.95
N ASN A 150 15.39 13.13 -3.43
CA ASN A 150 14.18 13.17 -4.24
C ASN A 150 12.99 12.88 -3.31
N TYR A 151 11.93 13.68 -3.37
CA TYR A 151 10.75 13.45 -2.56
C TYR A 151 9.46 13.81 -3.30
N SER A 152 8.41 13.08 -2.99
CA SER A 152 7.05 13.33 -3.45
C SER A 152 6.13 13.46 -2.25
N LYS A 153 5.22 14.43 -2.29
CA LYS A 153 4.26 14.68 -1.21
C LYS A 153 2.84 14.78 -1.74
N MET A 154 1.92 14.34 -0.91
CA MET A 154 0.50 14.52 -1.13
C MET A 154 -0.15 14.96 0.18
N TYR A 155 -0.94 16.01 0.12
CA TYR A 155 -1.74 16.51 1.23
C TYR A 155 -3.20 16.41 0.86
N GLU A 156 -4.04 16.02 1.80
CA GLU A 156 -5.49 16.04 1.65
C GLU A 156 -6.14 16.59 2.91
N PHE A 157 -7.04 17.54 2.71
CA PHE A 157 -7.96 18.02 3.72
C PHE A 157 -9.38 17.79 3.23
N GLY A 158 -10.26 17.25 4.09
CA GLY A 158 -11.61 16.96 3.64
C GLY A 158 -12.66 16.93 4.74
N LEU A 159 -13.88 17.13 4.29
CA LEU A 159 -15.12 17.05 5.06
C LEU A 159 -15.99 15.96 4.43
N ARG A 160 -16.44 15.02 5.25
CA ARG A 160 -17.38 13.98 4.85
C ARG A 160 -18.56 13.96 5.80
N THR A 161 -19.75 14.08 5.26
CA THR A 161 -21.01 13.98 6.01
C THR A 161 -21.86 12.87 5.42
N ASN A 162 -22.33 11.97 6.27
CA ASN A 162 -23.19 10.84 5.89
C ASN A 162 -24.44 10.87 6.79
N LEU A 163 -25.60 10.67 6.18
CA LEU A 163 -26.86 10.42 6.85
C LEU A 163 -27.35 9.03 6.50
N GLU A 164 -27.81 8.32 7.51
CA GLU A 164 -28.46 7.01 7.37
C GLU A 164 -29.84 7.09 7.98
N GLN A 165 -30.86 6.79 7.18
CA GLN A 165 -32.26 6.87 7.55
C GLN A 165 -32.94 5.52 7.36
N TYR A 166 -33.47 4.97 8.44
CA TYR A 166 -34.32 3.78 8.43
C TYR A 166 -35.77 4.20 8.13
N ILE A 167 -36.14 4.18 6.84
CA ILE A 167 -37.49 4.58 6.38
C ILE A 167 -38.52 3.60 6.94
N THR A 168 -38.24 2.29 6.74
CA THR A 168 -39.01 1.18 7.33
C THR A 168 -38.04 0.11 7.83
N THR A 169 -38.54 -0.97 8.43
CA THR A 169 -37.74 -2.14 8.81
C THR A 169 -37.02 -2.80 7.63
N ASN A 170 -37.54 -2.60 6.43
CA ASN A 170 -37.07 -3.23 5.19
C ASN A 170 -36.40 -2.23 4.25
N ASN A 171 -36.37 -0.95 4.57
CA ASN A 171 -35.81 0.08 3.69
C ASN A 171 -34.91 1.03 4.45
N THR A 172 -33.64 1.09 4.02
CA THR A 172 -32.61 1.98 4.56
C THR A 172 -32.11 2.88 3.45
N LEU A 173 -32.12 4.18 3.69
CA LEU A 173 -31.60 5.21 2.79
C LEU A 173 -30.33 5.80 3.39
N GLN A 174 -29.25 5.83 2.61
CA GLN A 174 -28.00 6.49 2.95
C GLN A 174 -27.72 7.59 1.92
N TYR A 175 -27.33 8.75 2.39
CA TYR A 175 -26.96 9.84 1.51
C TYR A 175 -25.91 10.73 2.18
N GLY A 176 -25.12 11.42 1.37
CA GLY A 176 -24.05 12.21 1.95
C GLY A 176 -23.28 13.05 0.95
N ILE A 177 -22.36 13.83 1.53
CA ILE A 177 -21.52 14.77 0.81
C ILE A 177 -20.06 14.49 1.19
N ASN A 178 -19.17 14.57 0.23
CA ASN A 178 -17.72 14.55 0.44
C ASN A 178 -17.10 15.74 -0.29
N LEU A 179 -16.39 16.58 0.46
CA LEU A 179 -15.62 17.71 -0.06
C LEU A 179 -14.16 17.50 0.32
N SER A 180 -13.24 17.62 -0.62
CA SER A 180 -11.81 17.56 -0.31
C SER A 180 -10.98 18.47 -1.19
N SER A 181 -9.88 18.93 -0.62
CA SER A 181 -8.80 19.65 -1.29
C SER A 181 -7.54 18.82 -1.17
N GLN A 182 -6.93 18.54 -2.30
CA GLN A 182 -5.70 17.76 -2.40
C GLN A 182 -4.62 18.59 -3.07
N GLU A 183 -3.40 18.49 -2.56
CA GLU A 183 -2.21 19.09 -3.16
C GLU A 183 -1.18 17.98 -3.42
N TYR A 184 -0.66 17.92 -4.63
CA TYR A 184 0.33 16.96 -5.09
C TYR A 184 1.62 17.70 -5.42
N GLN A 185 2.72 17.26 -4.86
CA GLN A 185 4.09 17.72 -5.16
C GLN A 185 4.88 16.50 -5.65
N PRO A 186 4.71 16.08 -6.91
CA PRO A 186 5.46 14.96 -7.47
C PRO A 186 6.90 15.39 -7.69
N GLU A 187 7.82 14.48 -7.46
CA GLU A 187 9.25 14.62 -7.79
C GLU A 187 9.88 15.98 -7.52
N GLN A 188 10.19 16.23 -6.27
CA GLN A 188 10.94 17.40 -5.84
C GLN A 188 12.37 16.98 -5.50
N TYR A 189 13.35 17.69 -6.01
CA TYR A 189 14.76 17.41 -5.80
C TYR A 189 15.40 18.46 -4.90
N SER A 190 16.27 18.01 -4.01
CA SER A 190 17.10 18.87 -3.16
C SER A 190 18.53 18.38 -3.19
N ILE A 191 19.44 19.22 -3.64
CA ILE A 191 20.88 18.98 -3.67
C ILE A 191 21.55 19.99 -2.76
N LYS A 192 22.34 19.49 -1.82
CA LYS A 192 23.12 20.30 -0.87
C LYS A 192 24.55 19.83 -0.83
N SER A 193 25.47 20.77 -1.02
CA SER A 193 26.91 20.63 -0.74
C SER A 193 27.42 21.85 0.03
N ALA A 194 28.73 21.97 0.23
CA ALA A 194 29.31 23.13 0.90
C ALA A 194 28.89 24.45 0.23
N ASP A 195 28.92 24.49 -1.11
CA ASP A 195 28.72 25.71 -1.90
C ASP A 195 27.41 25.71 -2.70
N THR A 196 26.60 24.65 -2.57
CA THR A 196 25.39 24.48 -3.39
C THR A 196 24.18 24.12 -2.54
N ASN A 197 23.08 24.84 -2.72
CA ASN A 197 21.80 24.51 -2.12
C ASN A 197 20.70 24.73 -3.16
N LEU A 198 20.50 23.70 -4.00
CA LEU A 198 19.52 23.74 -5.10
C LEU A 198 18.27 22.97 -4.70
N LYS A 199 17.12 23.52 -5.07
CA LYS A 199 15.83 22.85 -5.02
C LYS A 199 15.12 23.08 -6.35
N TYR A 200 14.67 22.03 -6.98
CA TYR A 200 13.92 22.09 -8.22
C TYR A 200 12.95 20.90 -8.28
N GLY A 201 12.01 20.94 -9.19
CA GLY A 201 11.03 19.85 -9.36
C GLY A 201 9.79 20.29 -10.13
N ALA A 202 8.98 19.29 -10.41
CA ALA A 202 7.71 19.46 -11.10
C ALA A 202 6.72 20.24 -10.27
N GLY A 203 6.52 21.39 -10.20
CA GLY A 203 5.50 22.23 -9.53
C GLY A 203 4.57 21.55 -8.52
N SER A 204 3.56 22.28 -8.11
CA SER A 204 2.50 21.77 -7.22
C SER A 204 1.17 21.77 -7.98
N TYR A 205 0.42 20.68 -7.85
CA TYR A 205 -0.89 20.51 -8.50
C TYR A 205 -1.97 20.44 -7.45
N ARG A 206 -3.05 21.21 -7.62
CA ARG A 206 -4.20 21.18 -6.73
C ARG A 206 -5.37 20.49 -7.39
N LEU A 207 -6.12 19.76 -6.59
CA LEU A 207 -7.33 19.06 -6.97
C LEU A 207 -8.41 19.29 -5.91
N TRP A 208 -9.54 19.81 -6.34
CA TRP A 208 -10.75 19.90 -5.52
C TRP A 208 -11.74 18.82 -5.93
N THR A 209 -12.33 18.18 -4.96
CA THR A 209 -13.36 17.17 -5.17
C THR A 209 -14.61 17.55 -4.38
N ALA A 210 -15.74 17.61 -5.07
CA ALA A 210 -17.06 17.71 -4.46
C ALA A 210 -17.90 16.53 -4.95
N SER A 211 -18.43 15.74 -4.03
CA SER A 211 -19.26 14.58 -4.37
C SER A 211 -20.49 14.52 -3.51
N VAL A 212 -21.61 14.15 -4.12
CA VAL A 212 -22.85 13.80 -3.44
C VAL A 212 -23.24 12.38 -3.80
N TYR A 213 -23.87 11.66 -2.88
CA TYR A 213 -24.34 10.33 -3.16
C TYR A 213 -25.65 10.03 -2.46
N VAL A 214 -26.41 9.13 -3.05
CA VAL A 214 -27.58 8.48 -2.47
C VAL A 214 -27.49 6.98 -2.70
N TYR A 215 -27.84 6.19 -1.70
CA TYR A 215 -27.90 4.74 -1.77
C TYR A 215 -29.12 4.25 -0.99
N ASN A 216 -29.92 3.40 -1.62
CA ASN A 216 -31.09 2.78 -1.01
C ASN A 216 -30.90 1.27 -0.95
N GLU A 217 -31.17 0.69 0.21
CA GLU A 217 -31.23 -0.75 0.39
C GLU A 217 -32.65 -1.16 0.77
N PHE A 218 -33.23 -2.05 -0.06
CA PHE A 218 -34.56 -2.58 0.12
C PHE A 218 -34.54 -4.09 0.28
N LYS A 219 -35.21 -4.61 1.32
CA LYS A 219 -35.28 -6.03 1.66
C LYS A 219 -36.71 -6.53 1.55
N LYS A 220 -36.97 -7.61 0.80
CA LYS A 220 -38.29 -8.24 0.69
C LYS A 220 -38.17 -9.70 0.25
N ASN A 221 -38.84 -10.59 0.95
CA ASN A 221 -39.00 -12.01 0.54
C ASN A 221 -37.69 -12.71 0.17
N GLY A 222 -36.62 -12.49 0.97
CA GLY A 222 -35.29 -13.07 0.71
C GLY A 222 -34.50 -12.38 -0.40
N TRP A 223 -34.99 -11.26 -0.94
CA TRP A 223 -34.24 -10.36 -1.80
C TRP A 223 -33.69 -9.17 -1.03
N ILE A 224 -32.49 -8.75 -1.38
CA ILE A 224 -31.92 -7.46 -0.98
C ILE A 224 -31.52 -6.76 -2.27
N LEU A 225 -32.11 -5.59 -2.52
CA LEU A 225 -31.77 -4.73 -3.64
C LEU A 225 -31.12 -3.47 -3.10
N GLY A 226 -29.87 -3.25 -3.44
CA GLY A 226 -29.14 -2.02 -3.19
C GLY A 226 -28.99 -1.24 -4.49
N THR A 227 -29.44 0.02 -4.51
CA THR A 227 -29.25 0.92 -5.66
C THR A 227 -28.66 2.22 -5.19
N GLY A 228 -27.67 2.74 -5.91
CA GLY A 228 -27.02 3.99 -5.56
C GLY A 228 -26.52 4.76 -6.75
N LEU A 229 -26.39 6.06 -6.54
CA LEU A 229 -25.77 6.96 -7.48
C LEU A 229 -24.87 7.92 -6.70
N ARG A 230 -23.63 8.01 -7.14
CA ARG A 230 -22.70 9.06 -6.70
C ARG A 230 -22.40 9.97 -7.88
N SER A 231 -22.44 11.27 -7.64
CA SER A 231 -22.03 12.30 -8.59
C SER A 231 -20.84 13.02 -8.03
N SER A 232 -19.79 13.15 -8.82
CA SER A 232 -18.55 13.81 -8.39
C SER A 232 -18.13 14.87 -9.38
N LEU A 233 -17.77 16.04 -8.86
CA LEU A 233 -17.13 17.13 -9.59
C LEU A 233 -15.68 17.17 -9.14
N TYR A 234 -14.76 16.99 -10.07
CA TYR A 234 -13.33 17.11 -9.91
C TYR A 234 -12.85 18.37 -10.59
N ASN A 235 -12.15 19.22 -9.86
CA ASN A 235 -11.60 20.47 -10.38
C ASN A 235 -10.11 20.52 -10.08
N ASN A 236 -9.29 20.56 -11.11
CA ASN A 236 -7.87 20.87 -10.99
C ASN A 236 -7.60 22.29 -11.54
N THR A 237 -6.35 22.76 -11.53
CA THR A 237 -5.98 24.11 -12.01
C THR A 237 -6.42 24.38 -13.44
N ASP A 238 -6.59 23.34 -14.26
CA ASP A 238 -6.81 23.50 -15.69
C ASP A 238 -8.26 23.26 -16.08
N ARG A 239 -8.97 22.32 -15.39
CA ARG A 239 -10.28 21.86 -15.85
C ARG A 239 -11.16 21.30 -14.74
N SER A 240 -12.47 21.34 -15.00
CA SER A 240 -13.48 20.63 -14.20
C SER A 240 -14.02 19.44 -14.97
N VAL A 241 -14.18 18.31 -14.29
CA VAL A 241 -14.77 17.08 -14.86
C VAL A 241 -15.86 16.55 -13.92
N PHE A 242 -17.03 16.31 -14.50
CA PHE A 242 -18.16 15.70 -13.81
C PHE A 242 -18.23 14.21 -14.13
N THR A 243 -18.50 13.38 -13.10
CA THR A 243 -18.67 11.92 -13.26
C THR A 243 -19.93 11.43 -12.56
N LEU A 244 -20.51 10.36 -13.13
CA LEU A 244 -21.62 9.63 -12.54
C LEU A 244 -21.18 8.19 -12.26
N GLU A 245 -21.44 7.73 -11.04
CA GLU A 245 -21.01 6.44 -10.53
C GLU A 245 -22.22 5.64 -10.00
N PRO A 246 -23.01 5.01 -10.92
CA PRO A 246 -24.11 4.14 -10.53
C PRO A 246 -23.62 2.86 -9.86
N ARG A 247 -24.44 2.33 -8.94
CA ARG A 247 -24.22 1.07 -8.23
C ARG A 247 -25.53 0.30 -8.12
N ILE A 248 -25.47 -1.00 -8.41
CA ILE A 248 -26.60 -1.90 -8.24
C ILE A 248 -26.07 -3.19 -7.61
N ASN A 249 -26.67 -3.58 -6.49
CA ASN A 249 -26.36 -4.83 -5.80
C ASN A 249 -27.66 -5.61 -5.62
N LEU A 250 -27.71 -6.82 -6.11
CA LEU A 250 -28.84 -7.70 -5.96
C LEU A 250 -28.39 -8.96 -5.23
N THR A 251 -29.02 -9.26 -4.11
CA THR A 251 -28.78 -10.48 -3.35
C THR A 251 -30.09 -11.26 -3.25
N LYS A 252 -30.03 -12.57 -3.51
CA LYS A 252 -31.13 -13.50 -3.31
C LYS A 252 -30.70 -14.59 -2.35
N PHE A 253 -31.46 -14.78 -1.28
CA PHE A 253 -31.36 -15.96 -0.43
C PHE A 253 -32.22 -17.09 -1.02
N LEU A 254 -31.60 -18.22 -1.31
CA LEU A 254 -32.22 -19.45 -1.78
C LEU A 254 -32.36 -20.39 -0.57
N GLY A 255 -33.50 -20.29 0.11
CA GLY A 255 -33.69 -20.98 1.37
C GLY A 255 -32.82 -20.41 2.51
N ARG A 256 -32.33 -21.29 3.40
CA ARG A 256 -31.51 -20.92 4.57
C ARG A 256 -30.01 -21.04 4.33
N ALA A 257 -29.61 -21.72 3.28
CA ALA A 257 -28.24 -22.16 3.08
C ALA A 257 -27.49 -21.41 1.97
N ASP A 258 -28.18 -20.94 0.97
CA ASP A 258 -27.56 -20.38 -0.23
C ASP A 258 -27.88 -18.91 -0.41
N LYS A 259 -26.89 -18.18 -0.92
CA LYS A 259 -26.99 -16.77 -1.26
C LYS A 259 -26.35 -16.52 -2.62
N LEU A 260 -27.12 -15.98 -3.57
CA LEU A 260 -26.63 -15.47 -4.84
C LEU A 260 -26.50 -13.95 -4.78
N MET A 261 -25.48 -13.42 -5.41
CA MET A 261 -25.15 -12.00 -5.43
C MET A 261 -24.77 -11.58 -6.84
N LEU A 262 -25.37 -10.50 -7.32
CA LEU A 262 -25.01 -9.84 -8.57
C LEU A 262 -24.73 -8.37 -8.22
N ALA A 263 -23.60 -7.85 -8.66
CA ALA A 263 -23.25 -6.45 -8.43
C ALA A 263 -22.68 -5.80 -9.69
N TYR A 264 -23.10 -4.57 -9.92
CA TYR A 264 -22.50 -3.67 -10.90
C TYR A 264 -22.12 -2.38 -10.19
N ASP A 265 -20.91 -1.89 -10.43
CA ASP A 265 -20.48 -0.59 -10.00
C ASP A 265 -19.61 0.12 -11.04
N ARG A 266 -19.81 1.44 -11.15
CA ARG A 266 -18.85 2.34 -11.77
C ARG A 266 -18.16 3.15 -10.71
N THR A 267 -16.85 3.28 -10.86
CA THR A 267 -16.00 4.12 -10.00
C THR A 267 -15.16 5.06 -10.85
N SER A 268 -14.86 6.23 -10.31
CA SER A 268 -13.91 7.20 -10.89
C SER A 268 -12.79 7.50 -9.90
N GLN A 269 -11.60 7.74 -10.42
CA GLN A 269 -10.42 8.09 -9.63
C GLN A 269 -9.73 9.30 -10.27
N PRO A 270 -9.76 10.48 -9.64
CA PRO A 270 -9.24 11.71 -10.25
C PRO A 270 -7.70 11.80 -10.22
N THR A 271 -7.02 10.73 -9.84
CA THR A 271 -5.56 10.70 -9.66
C THR A 271 -4.96 9.47 -10.33
N HIS A 272 -3.73 9.61 -10.78
CA HIS A 272 -2.94 8.54 -11.36
C HIS A 272 -1.73 8.25 -10.49
N SER A 273 -1.46 6.97 -10.22
CA SER A 273 -0.17 6.52 -9.71
C SER A 273 0.75 6.29 -10.90
N ILE A 274 1.79 7.07 -10.96
CA ILE A 274 2.85 6.94 -11.95
C ILE A 274 3.99 6.20 -11.31
N TYR A 275 4.55 5.22 -12.01
CA TYR A 275 5.71 4.49 -11.53
C TYR A 275 6.84 4.56 -12.55
N GLU A 276 8.03 4.68 -12.04
CA GLU A 276 9.24 4.69 -12.82
C GLU A 276 9.86 3.30 -12.86
N THR A 277 10.21 2.83 -14.07
CA THR A 277 10.84 1.52 -14.28
C THR A 277 12.36 1.59 -14.37
N ASN A 278 12.93 2.80 -14.44
CA ASN A 278 14.33 3.01 -14.79
C ASN A 278 15.31 2.81 -13.63
N TYR A 279 14.83 2.74 -12.39
CA TYR A 279 15.67 2.52 -11.22
C TYR A 279 15.44 1.16 -10.59
N ASN A 280 16.47 0.61 -9.97
CA ASN A 280 16.46 -0.70 -9.29
C ASN A 280 15.42 -0.82 -8.16
N MET A 281 14.85 0.30 -7.74
CA MET A 281 13.73 0.39 -6.80
C MET A 281 12.60 1.17 -7.44
N GLN A 282 11.42 0.55 -7.51
CA GLN A 282 10.23 1.17 -8.11
C GLN A 282 9.80 2.36 -7.24
N SER A 283 9.83 3.54 -7.83
CA SER A 283 9.32 4.76 -7.21
C SER A 283 7.98 5.12 -7.82
N ASP A 284 6.93 5.08 -7.01
CA ASP A 284 5.59 5.52 -7.43
C ASP A 284 5.34 6.94 -6.89
N PHE A 285 4.82 7.83 -7.73
CA PHE A 285 4.31 9.13 -7.31
C PHE A 285 2.90 9.38 -7.86
N TRP A 286 2.20 10.34 -7.29
CA TRP A 286 0.81 10.60 -7.62
C TRP A 286 0.66 11.95 -8.30
N VAL A 287 -0.17 11.99 -9.36
CA VAL A 287 -0.53 13.21 -10.07
C VAL A 287 -2.04 13.26 -10.28
N PRO A 288 -2.68 14.45 -10.27
CA PRO A 288 -4.08 14.58 -10.64
C PRO A 288 -4.27 14.30 -12.14
N PHE A 289 -5.52 14.08 -12.53
CA PHE A 289 -5.88 13.91 -13.93
C PHE A 289 -5.47 15.14 -14.76
N LYS A 290 -5.12 14.90 -16.03
CA LYS A 290 -4.89 15.96 -17.03
C LYS A 290 -6.01 15.98 -18.06
N GLU A 291 -6.30 17.13 -18.63
CA GLU A 291 -7.39 17.35 -19.57
C GLU A 291 -8.74 16.89 -18.97
N LYS A 292 -9.50 16.06 -19.70
CA LYS A 292 -10.76 15.44 -19.23
C LYS A 292 -10.60 13.93 -18.92
N ASN A 293 -9.38 13.48 -18.66
CA ASN A 293 -9.03 12.07 -18.57
C ASN A 293 -9.11 11.54 -17.13
N VAL A 294 -10.23 11.67 -16.48
CA VAL A 294 -10.45 10.99 -15.19
C VAL A 294 -10.59 9.50 -15.44
N PRO A 295 -9.73 8.65 -14.83
CA PRO A 295 -9.88 7.19 -14.90
C PRO A 295 -11.24 6.75 -14.38
N THR A 296 -11.86 5.84 -15.13
CA THR A 296 -13.11 5.20 -14.74
C THR A 296 -12.99 3.68 -14.84
N ALA A 297 -13.69 2.96 -13.98
CA ALA A 297 -13.78 1.52 -14.03
C ALA A 297 -15.24 1.09 -13.89
N ASP A 298 -15.69 0.23 -14.80
CA ASP A 298 -16.96 -0.48 -14.74
C ASP A 298 -16.67 -1.91 -14.29
N GLN A 299 -17.32 -2.39 -13.26
CA GLN A 299 -17.18 -3.76 -12.76
C GLN A 299 -18.52 -4.44 -12.66
N LEU A 300 -18.55 -5.69 -13.11
CA LEU A 300 -19.64 -6.64 -12.90
C LEU A 300 -19.11 -7.82 -12.11
N SER A 301 -19.81 -8.24 -11.05
CA SER A 301 -19.49 -9.45 -10.29
C SER A 301 -20.71 -10.32 -10.04
N LEU A 302 -20.49 -11.63 -10.04
CA LEU A 302 -21.47 -12.67 -9.73
C LEU A 302 -20.89 -13.56 -8.64
N GLY A 303 -21.58 -13.67 -7.52
CA GLY A 303 -21.14 -14.44 -6.37
C GLY A 303 -22.19 -15.46 -5.91
N TRP A 304 -21.70 -16.57 -5.38
CA TRP A 304 -22.49 -17.56 -4.67
C TRP A 304 -21.83 -17.89 -3.34
N LYS A 305 -22.65 -17.99 -2.27
CA LYS A 305 -22.21 -18.45 -0.96
C LYS A 305 -23.12 -19.53 -0.44
N ASN A 306 -22.55 -20.54 0.21
CA ASN A 306 -23.28 -21.65 0.81
C ASN A 306 -22.88 -21.83 2.27
N PHE A 307 -23.89 -22.05 3.11
CA PHE A 307 -23.78 -22.30 4.56
C PHE A 307 -24.52 -23.60 4.95
N ALA A 308 -24.80 -24.50 3.99
CA ALA A 308 -25.56 -25.72 4.24
C ALA A 308 -24.86 -26.69 5.19
N LEU A 309 -23.56 -26.78 5.10
CA LEU A 309 -22.75 -27.64 5.93
C LEU A 309 -22.41 -26.93 7.25
N THR A 310 -22.77 -27.55 8.37
CA THR A 310 -22.46 -27.03 9.70
C THR A 310 -20.96 -26.80 9.83
N ASN A 311 -20.58 -25.60 10.24
CA ASN A 311 -19.21 -25.13 10.41
C ASN A 311 -18.42 -24.87 9.13
N TRP A 312 -19.01 -25.02 7.95
CA TRP A 312 -18.41 -24.68 6.67
C TRP A 312 -19.08 -23.48 6.04
N GLU A 313 -18.27 -22.61 5.44
CA GLU A 313 -18.72 -21.57 4.51
C GLU A 313 -17.96 -21.76 3.20
N LEU A 314 -18.70 -21.84 2.11
CA LEU A 314 -18.17 -21.90 0.76
C LEU A 314 -18.53 -20.63 0.02
N SER A 315 -17.62 -20.05 -0.74
CA SER A 315 -17.94 -18.94 -1.64
C SER A 315 -17.18 -19.05 -2.96
N ILE A 316 -17.86 -18.63 -4.02
CA ILE A 316 -17.32 -18.50 -5.37
C ILE A 316 -17.77 -17.14 -5.87
N GLU A 317 -16.85 -16.35 -6.41
CA GLU A 317 -17.13 -15.07 -7.05
C GLU A 317 -16.39 -14.99 -8.38
N ALA A 318 -17.07 -14.55 -9.43
CA ALA A 318 -16.48 -14.21 -10.72
C ALA A 318 -16.68 -12.72 -10.97
N TYR A 319 -15.67 -12.06 -11.54
CA TYR A 319 -15.74 -10.64 -11.84
C TYR A 319 -15.11 -10.29 -13.18
N TYR A 320 -15.60 -9.21 -13.78
CA TYR A 320 -15.00 -8.54 -14.92
C TYR A 320 -14.98 -7.04 -14.68
N ARG A 321 -13.80 -6.41 -14.85
CA ARG A 321 -13.59 -4.98 -14.70
C ARG A 321 -12.98 -4.41 -15.96
N LYS A 322 -13.58 -3.37 -16.50
CA LYS A 322 -13.08 -2.59 -17.64
C LYS A 322 -12.68 -1.19 -17.17
N MET A 323 -11.44 -0.80 -17.47
CA MET A 323 -10.87 0.50 -17.08
C MET A 323 -10.63 1.36 -18.31
N LYS A 324 -10.93 2.67 -18.19
CA LYS A 324 -10.75 3.67 -19.25
C LYS A 324 -9.95 4.84 -18.72
N ASN A 325 -9.40 5.64 -19.62
CA ASN A 325 -8.65 6.86 -19.32
C ASN A 325 -7.43 6.61 -18.41
N LEU A 326 -6.81 5.45 -18.54
CA LEU A 326 -5.52 5.20 -17.90
C LEU A 326 -4.45 6.04 -18.61
N ILE A 327 -3.41 6.43 -17.87
CA ILE A 327 -2.25 7.11 -18.45
C ILE A 327 -0.97 6.33 -18.17
N ARG A 328 -0.01 6.47 -19.09
CA ARG A 328 1.38 6.02 -18.97
C ARG A 328 2.28 7.17 -19.40
N ILE A 329 3.28 7.50 -18.63
CA ILE A 329 4.29 8.48 -19.01
C ILE A 329 5.20 7.87 -20.07
N ASN A 330 5.44 8.61 -21.16
CA ASN A 330 6.27 8.17 -22.29
C ASN A 330 7.75 8.47 -22.04
N ASN A 331 8.05 9.65 -21.47
CA ASN A 331 9.41 10.07 -21.16
C ASN A 331 9.45 10.89 -19.88
N LEU A 332 10.17 10.38 -18.87
CA LEU A 332 10.34 11.05 -17.58
C LEU A 332 11.41 12.15 -17.63
N GLU A 333 12.38 12.07 -18.54
CA GLU A 333 13.43 13.09 -18.65
C GLU A 333 12.88 14.46 -19.02
N ASN A 334 11.81 14.52 -19.82
CA ASN A 334 11.15 15.77 -20.21
C ASN A 334 10.10 16.28 -19.21
N TYR A 335 9.87 15.51 -18.12
CA TYR A 335 8.85 15.85 -17.12
C TYR A 335 9.12 17.17 -16.41
N LEU A 336 10.39 17.50 -16.19
CA LEU A 336 10.82 18.68 -15.44
C LEU A 336 10.70 19.97 -16.25
N ASP A 337 10.88 19.91 -17.57
CA ASP A 337 11.00 21.12 -18.43
C ASP A 337 9.78 21.39 -19.33
N ALA A 338 9.12 20.35 -19.86
CA ALA A 338 8.11 20.49 -20.91
C ALA A 338 6.69 20.03 -20.49
N GLY A 339 6.52 19.61 -19.24
CA GLY A 339 5.29 18.97 -18.79
C GLY A 339 5.25 17.47 -19.12
N ILE A 340 4.24 16.80 -18.57
CA ILE A 340 4.13 15.35 -18.65
C ILE A 340 3.68 14.94 -20.05
N ASP A 341 4.58 14.29 -20.82
CA ASP A 341 4.19 13.55 -22.01
C ASP A 341 3.64 12.18 -21.61
N TYR A 342 2.39 11.88 -22.02
CA TYR A 342 1.71 10.66 -21.64
C TYR A 342 0.85 10.08 -22.75
N SER A 343 0.81 8.75 -22.81
CA SER A 343 -0.13 8.00 -23.63
C SER A 343 -1.40 7.68 -22.86
N LYS A 344 -2.53 7.69 -23.57
CA LYS A 344 -3.83 7.24 -23.03
C LYS A 344 -4.01 5.75 -23.27
N GLY A 345 -4.61 5.08 -22.29
CA GLY A 345 -4.83 3.65 -22.38
C GLY A 345 -6.10 3.15 -21.70
N THR A 346 -6.29 1.87 -21.85
CA THR A 346 -7.38 1.11 -21.22
C THR A 346 -6.82 -0.08 -20.45
N GLY A 347 -7.65 -0.72 -19.66
CA GLY A 347 -7.28 -1.95 -18.96
C GLY A 347 -8.48 -2.86 -18.75
N ASP A 348 -8.20 -4.15 -18.69
CA ASP A 348 -9.17 -5.19 -18.36
C ASP A 348 -8.63 -6.01 -17.19
N ALA A 349 -9.50 -6.39 -16.26
CA ALA A 349 -9.19 -7.36 -15.22
C ALA A 349 -10.38 -8.27 -14.99
N TYR A 350 -10.15 -9.57 -14.95
CA TYR A 350 -11.18 -10.57 -14.72
C TYR A 350 -10.61 -11.76 -13.97
N GLY A 351 -11.49 -12.48 -13.28
CA GLY A 351 -11.05 -13.64 -12.51
C GLY A 351 -12.20 -14.34 -11.79
N MET A 352 -11.82 -15.44 -11.13
CA MET A 352 -12.67 -16.18 -10.22
C MET A 352 -11.95 -16.37 -8.89
N GLU A 353 -12.69 -16.26 -7.81
CA GLU A 353 -12.23 -16.44 -6.45
C GLU A 353 -13.03 -17.55 -5.79
N PHE A 354 -12.31 -18.51 -5.18
CA PHE A 354 -12.89 -19.61 -4.43
C PHE A 354 -12.44 -19.47 -2.99
N MET A 355 -13.34 -19.62 -2.04
CA MET A 355 -13.02 -19.63 -0.62
C MET A 355 -13.80 -20.73 0.10
N VAL A 356 -13.08 -21.46 0.94
CA VAL A 356 -13.62 -22.46 1.86
C VAL A 356 -13.15 -22.10 3.26
N GLN A 357 -14.10 -21.94 4.15
CA GLN A 357 -13.81 -21.68 5.57
C GLN A 357 -14.42 -22.79 6.41
N TYR A 358 -13.66 -23.24 7.41
CA TYR A 358 -14.09 -24.21 8.40
C TYR A 358 -13.83 -23.71 9.81
N ASN A 359 -14.82 -23.83 10.69
CA ASN A 359 -14.68 -23.41 12.09
C ASN A 359 -15.46 -24.36 13.03
N LYS A 360 -14.76 -25.28 13.70
CA LYS A 360 -15.37 -26.19 14.68
C LYS A 360 -14.42 -26.47 15.83
N ASN A 361 -14.91 -26.27 17.05
CA ASN A 361 -14.23 -26.67 18.29
C ASN A 361 -12.78 -26.12 18.39
N ARG A 362 -11.81 -27.01 18.20
CA ARG A 362 -10.39 -26.73 18.32
C ARG A 362 -9.71 -26.42 17.00
N PHE A 363 -10.37 -26.71 15.89
CA PHE A 363 -9.80 -26.52 14.56
C PHE A 363 -10.57 -25.43 13.81
N SER A 364 -9.83 -24.48 13.24
CA SER A 364 -10.35 -23.47 12.34
C SER A 364 -9.36 -23.23 11.21
N GLY A 365 -9.86 -22.90 10.05
CA GLY A 365 -9.00 -22.56 8.92
C GLY A 365 -9.79 -22.09 7.72
N TRP A 366 -9.08 -21.58 6.74
CA TRP A 366 -9.65 -21.23 5.46
C TRP A 366 -8.63 -21.47 4.35
N PHE A 367 -9.16 -21.75 3.19
CA PHE A 367 -8.43 -21.88 1.93
C PHE A 367 -9.04 -20.91 0.93
N SER A 368 -8.21 -20.17 0.22
CA SER A 368 -8.66 -19.37 -0.93
C SER A 368 -7.78 -19.64 -2.15
N TYR A 369 -8.42 -19.67 -3.30
CA TYR A 369 -7.77 -19.76 -4.59
C TYR A 369 -8.35 -18.70 -5.52
N THR A 370 -7.48 -17.87 -6.09
CA THR A 370 -7.84 -16.87 -7.09
C THR A 370 -7.15 -17.21 -8.39
N ILE A 371 -7.92 -17.27 -9.46
CA ILE A 371 -7.43 -17.28 -10.84
C ILE A 371 -7.85 -15.99 -11.50
N SER A 372 -6.89 -15.21 -12.00
CA SER A 372 -7.18 -13.87 -12.52
C SER A 372 -6.23 -13.46 -13.63
N LYS A 373 -6.65 -12.46 -14.41
CA LYS A 373 -5.82 -11.81 -15.41
C LYS A 373 -6.07 -10.32 -15.38
N SER A 374 -5.00 -9.52 -15.36
CA SER A 374 -5.06 -8.06 -15.43
C SER A 374 -4.12 -7.53 -16.49
N GLU A 375 -4.67 -6.78 -17.44
CA GLU A 375 -3.95 -6.29 -18.61
C GLU A 375 -4.14 -4.80 -18.80
N ARG A 376 -3.19 -4.17 -19.48
CA ARG A 376 -3.24 -2.77 -19.92
C ARG A 376 -3.03 -2.71 -21.43
N LYS A 377 -3.65 -1.72 -22.06
CA LYS A 377 -3.48 -1.45 -23.49
C LYS A 377 -3.12 0.02 -23.68
N PHE A 378 -1.95 0.29 -24.24
CA PHE A 378 -1.46 1.62 -24.63
C PHE A 378 -0.92 1.54 -26.05
N GLU A 379 -1.20 2.55 -26.89
CA GLU A 379 -0.71 2.64 -28.27
C GLU A 379 -0.95 1.36 -29.08
N GLY A 380 -2.09 0.73 -28.87
CA GLY A 380 -2.44 -0.51 -29.57
C GLY A 380 -1.84 -1.80 -28.97
N LYS A 381 -0.78 -1.71 -28.19
CA LYS A 381 -0.11 -2.87 -27.57
C LYS A 381 -0.81 -3.27 -26.26
N LYS A 382 -1.03 -4.55 -26.08
CA LYS A 382 -1.63 -5.15 -24.88
C LYS A 382 -0.58 -5.95 -24.12
N TYR A 383 -0.47 -5.72 -22.81
CA TYR A 383 0.51 -6.37 -21.94
C TYR A 383 -0.04 -6.59 -20.53
N PRO A 384 0.49 -7.57 -19.76
CA PRO A 384 0.05 -7.80 -18.39
C PRO A 384 0.40 -6.61 -17.49
N PHE A 385 -0.52 -6.27 -16.59
CA PHE A 385 -0.29 -5.22 -15.61
C PHE A 385 0.79 -5.63 -14.60
N LYS A 386 1.57 -4.68 -14.09
CA LYS A 386 2.70 -4.93 -13.17
C LYS A 386 2.36 -5.77 -11.93
N TYR A 387 1.11 -5.80 -11.51
CA TYR A 387 0.62 -6.61 -10.40
C TYR A 387 -0.24 -7.81 -10.84
N ASP A 388 -0.20 -8.14 -12.12
CA ASP A 388 -0.87 -9.34 -12.62
C ASP A 388 -0.24 -10.61 -12.02
N SER A 389 -1.05 -11.41 -11.34
CA SER A 389 -0.64 -12.68 -10.74
C SER A 389 -1.74 -13.70 -11.01
N PRO A 390 -1.61 -14.50 -12.09
CA PRO A 390 -2.68 -15.38 -12.56
C PRO A 390 -3.19 -16.38 -11.55
N ASN A 391 -2.34 -16.89 -10.69
CA ASN A 391 -2.72 -17.86 -9.66
C ASN A 391 -2.27 -17.38 -8.29
N GLN A 392 -3.19 -17.37 -7.32
CA GLN A 392 -2.90 -17.07 -5.93
C GLN A 392 -3.59 -18.09 -5.03
N ILE A 393 -2.83 -18.70 -4.14
CA ILE A 393 -3.32 -19.65 -3.14
C ILE A 393 -2.97 -19.11 -1.77
N ASN A 394 -3.94 -19.07 -0.87
CA ASN A 394 -3.70 -18.81 0.53
C ASN A 394 -4.40 -19.90 1.36
N LEU A 395 -3.69 -20.43 2.36
CA LEU A 395 -4.21 -21.40 3.31
C LEU A 395 -3.82 -20.94 4.71
N PHE A 396 -4.80 -20.84 5.58
CA PHE A 396 -4.60 -20.64 7.00
C PHE A 396 -5.23 -21.79 7.79
N LEU A 397 -4.46 -22.39 8.67
CA LEU A 397 -4.92 -23.44 9.57
C LEU A 397 -4.58 -23.05 11.01
N SER A 398 -5.47 -23.34 11.93
CA SER A 398 -5.28 -23.09 13.37
C SER A 398 -5.86 -24.20 14.19
N LEU A 399 -5.04 -24.80 15.05
CA LEU A 399 -5.40 -25.88 15.98
C LEU A 399 -5.19 -25.42 17.43
N THR A 400 -6.26 -25.40 18.21
CA THR A 400 -6.16 -25.21 19.66
C THR A 400 -5.76 -26.54 20.32
N THR A 401 -4.47 -26.67 20.62
CA THR A 401 -3.88 -27.90 21.17
C THR A 401 -4.28 -28.13 22.63
N LYS A 402 -4.42 -27.03 23.40
CA LYS A 402 -4.84 -27.07 24.79
C LYS A 402 -5.77 -25.92 25.12
N LYS A 403 -6.89 -26.18 25.77
CA LYS A 403 -7.82 -25.16 26.28
C LYS A 403 -8.30 -25.57 27.67
N THR A 404 -7.94 -24.75 28.67
CA THR A 404 -8.42 -24.83 30.04
C THR A 404 -9.02 -23.48 30.44
N ALA A 405 -9.59 -23.39 31.64
CA ALA A 405 -10.13 -22.12 32.15
C ALA A 405 -9.09 -20.97 32.14
N THR A 406 -7.81 -21.32 32.39
CA THR A 406 -6.74 -20.31 32.55
C THR A 406 -5.68 -20.32 31.44
N LYS A 407 -5.64 -21.35 30.59
CA LYS A 407 -4.58 -21.49 29.57
C LYS A 407 -5.13 -21.94 28.24
N THR A 408 -4.76 -21.23 27.17
CA THR A 408 -5.04 -21.60 25.78
C THR A 408 -3.72 -21.72 25.02
N GLN A 409 -3.54 -22.83 24.30
CA GLN A 409 -2.40 -23.03 23.39
C GLN A 409 -2.92 -23.23 21.98
N ARG A 410 -2.28 -22.61 21.00
CA ARG A 410 -2.69 -22.66 19.61
C ARG A 410 -1.48 -22.81 18.72
N LEU A 411 -1.55 -23.75 17.79
CA LEU A 411 -0.62 -23.88 16.67
C LEU A 411 -1.32 -23.36 15.42
N SER A 412 -0.64 -22.52 14.63
CA SER A 412 -1.20 -21.99 13.39
C SER A 412 -0.18 -22.06 12.26
N MET A 413 -0.67 -22.28 11.06
CA MET A 413 0.11 -22.30 9.82
C MET A 413 -0.52 -21.34 8.81
N ASN A 414 0.31 -20.58 8.10
CA ASN A 414 -0.10 -19.76 6.97
C ASN A 414 0.75 -20.15 5.76
N LEU A 415 0.11 -20.50 4.64
CA LEU A 415 0.76 -20.78 3.37
C LEU A 415 0.29 -19.75 2.34
N GLN A 416 1.22 -19.19 1.60
CA GLN A 416 0.97 -18.28 0.50
C GLN A 416 1.75 -18.73 -0.75
N TYR A 417 1.04 -18.82 -1.86
CA TYR A 417 1.61 -19.00 -3.20
C TYR A 417 1.03 -17.96 -4.13
N LYS A 418 1.87 -17.37 -4.99
CA LYS A 418 1.44 -16.48 -6.08
C LYS A 418 2.36 -16.67 -7.27
N THR A 419 1.77 -16.69 -8.46
CA THR A 419 2.54 -16.54 -9.71
C THR A 419 3.32 -15.23 -9.69
N GLY A 420 4.57 -15.26 -10.13
CA GLY A 420 5.46 -14.10 -10.17
C GLY A 420 4.90 -12.94 -10.96
N TYR A 421 5.13 -11.73 -10.48
CA TYR A 421 4.67 -10.50 -11.13
C TYR A 421 5.41 -10.25 -12.45
N PRO A 422 4.74 -9.63 -13.46
CA PRO A 422 5.40 -9.11 -14.65
C PRO A 422 6.45 -8.07 -14.27
N TYR A 423 7.58 -8.13 -14.93
CA TYR A 423 8.71 -7.27 -14.64
C TYR A 423 9.44 -6.86 -15.92
N ALA A 424 9.93 -5.61 -15.97
CA ALA A 424 10.74 -5.12 -17.06
C ALA A 424 12.22 -5.19 -16.67
N VAL A 425 13.02 -5.95 -17.42
CA VAL A 425 14.46 -6.02 -17.22
C VAL A 425 15.21 -5.50 -18.44
N SER A 426 16.35 -4.86 -18.21
CA SER A 426 17.24 -4.44 -19.28
C SER A 426 17.84 -5.66 -19.96
N ASN A 427 17.44 -5.90 -21.19
CA ASN A 427 18.02 -6.96 -22.05
C ASN A 427 19.11 -6.44 -22.99
N VAL A 428 19.21 -5.12 -23.14
CA VAL A 428 20.21 -4.45 -23.97
C VAL A 428 21.02 -3.47 -23.11
N SER A 429 22.32 -3.48 -23.29
CA SER A 429 23.22 -2.49 -22.71
C SER A 429 24.31 -2.15 -23.73
N TYR A 430 24.64 -0.87 -23.85
CA TYR A 430 25.69 -0.40 -24.72
C TYR A 430 26.55 0.64 -23.99
N PRO A 431 27.84 0.75 -24.33
CA PRO A 431 28.67 1.80 -23.78
C PRO A 431 28.20 3.16 -24.29
N SER A 432 28.02 4.14 -23.40
CA SER A 432 27.80 5.52 -23.82
C SER A 432 29.11 6.08 -24.37
N ILE A 433 29.07 6.62 -25.57
CA ILE A 433 30.19 7.42 -26.08
C ILE A 433 30.03 8.80 -25.45
N GLY A 434 30.85 9.11 -24.44
CA GLY A 434 30.95 10.48 -23.91
C GLY A 434 31.42 11.41 -25.02
N LEU A 435 30.69 12.49 -25.28
CA LEU A 435 31.22 13.57 -26.09
C LEU A 435 32.49 14.11 -25.40
N PRO A 436 33.58 14.38 -26.12
CA PRO A 436 34.77 14.94 -25.53
C PRO A 436 34.44 16.33 -24.96
N MET A 437 34.36 16.41 -23.61
CA MET A 437 33.98 17.64 -22.89
C MET A 437 35.15 18.52 -22.52
N PHE A 438 36.39 18.20 -22.95
CA PHE A 438 37.57 18.97 -22.61
C PHE A 438 38.19 19.65 -23.82
N PRO A 439 38.57 20.95 -23.68
CA PRO A 439 39.25 21.71 -24.74
C PRO A 439 40.58 21.09 -25.21
N ASN A 440 41.14 20.15 -24.47
CA ASN A 440 42.44 19.53 -24.72
C ASN A 440 42.38 18.21 -25.48
N GLY A 441 41.21 17.80 -26.02
CA GLY A 441 41.12 16.70 -26.97
C GLY A 441 41.36 15.29 -26.43
N TYR A 442 41.45 15.09 -25.14
CA TYR A 442 41.51 13.74 -24.55
C TYR A 442 40.11 13.16 -24.42
N PRO A 443 39.82 11.99 -25.02
CA PRO A 443 38.54 11.34 -24.82
C PRO A 443 38.37 10.98 -23.33
N ASP A 444 37.30 11.41 -22.71
CA ASP A 444 36.91 10.86 -21.41
C ASP A 444 36.52 9.40 -21.62
N ILE A 445 37.44 8.50 -21.19
CA ILE A 445 37.26 7.04 -21.33
C ILE A 445 36.29 6.49 -20.27
N ASN A 446 35.61 7.31 -19.53
CA ASN A 446 34.53 6.89 -18.64
C ASN A 446 33.29 6.52 -19.47
N THR A 447 33.37 5.39 -20.14
CA THR A 447 32.23 4.77 -20.81
C THR A 447 31.24 4.28 -19.77
N SER A 448 30.23 5.07 -19.45
CA SER A 448 29.11 4.59 -18.66
C SER A 448 28.28 3.60 -19.51
N ILE A 449 27.89 2.49 -18.91
CA ILE A 449 27.02 1.50 -19.57
C ILE A 449 25.59 2.01 -19.49
N VAL A 450 25.01 2.38 -20.62
CA VAL A 450 23.59 2.70 -20.74
C VAL A 450 22.81 1.39 -20.83
N LYS A 451 21.79 1.27 -20.01
CA LYS A 451 20.89 0.12 -19.97
C LYS A 451 19.52 0.53 -20.48
N TYR A 452 19.08 -0.08 -21.56
CA TYR A 452 17.71 0.09 -22.04
C TYR A 452 16.77 -0.81 -21.24
N ILE A 453 15.78 -0.22 -20.58
CA ILE A 453 14.71 -0.93 -19.88
C ILE A 453 13.41 -0.69 -20.67
N PRO A 454 12.74 -1.73 -21.17
CA PRO A 454 11.50 -1.57 -21.90
C PRO A 454 10.38 -1.05 -20.98
N GLN A 455 9.47 -0.27 -21.53
CA GLN A 455 8.31 0.22 -20.78
C GLN A 455 7.31 -0.89 -20.47
N GLU A 456 7.18 -1.87 -21.37
CA GLU A 456 6.33 -3.05 -21.16
C GLU A 456 7.12 -4.16 -20.45
N PRO A 457 6.48 -4.91 -19.54
CA PRO A 457 7.09 -6.08 -18.93
C PRO A 457 7.53 -7.11 -20.00
N ASN A 458 8.77 -7.56 -19.94
CA ASN A 458 9.35 -8.57 -20.86
C ASN A 458 9.66 -9.90 -20.18
N THR A 459 9.44 -10.02 -18.88
CA THR A 459 9.63 -11.24 -18.10
C THR A 459 8.65 -11.30 -16.91
N ARG A 460 8.71 -12.38 -16.13
CA ARG A 460 8.06 -12.49 -14.82
C ARG A 460 9.10 -12.81 -13.75
N LEU A 461 8.90 -12.29 -12.55
CA LEU A 461 9.63 -12.74 -11.38
C LEU A 461 9.33 -14.23 -11.13
N LYS A 462 10.20 -14.93 -10.41
CA LYS A 462 9.92 -16.28 -9.91
C LYS A 462 8.71 -16.24 -8.99
N ASP A 463 7.98 -17.35 -8.95
CA ASP A 463 6.80 -17.48 -8.11
C ASP A 463 7.12 -17.25 -6.64
N TYR A 464 6.19 -16.60 -5.97
CA TYR A 464 6.25 -16.37 -4.54
C TYR A 464 5.71 -17.58 -3.80
N PHE A 465 6.49 -18.10 -2.86
CA PHE A 465 6.07 -19.19 -1.99
C PHE A 465 6.55 -18.95 -0.55
N ARG A 466 5.64 -19.08 0.41
CA ARG A 466 5.97 -18.87 1.82
C ARG A 466 5.08 -19.72 2.72
N ILE A 467 5.71 -20.35 3.71
CA ILE A 467 5.01 -21.01 4.82
C ILE A 467 5.50 -20.39 6.12
N ASP A 468 4.56 -19.97 6.96
CA ASP A 468 4.82 -19.48 8.31
C ASP A 468 4.18 -20.42 9.33
N LEU A 469 4.89 -20.72 10.40
CA LEU A 469 4.38 -21.45 11.56
C LEU A 469 4.35 -20.54 12.78
N ASN A 470 3.29 -20.65 13.56
CA ASN A 470 3.11 -19.82 14.74
C ASN A 470 2.54 -20.65 15.89
N TYR A 471 3.20 -20.56 17.06
CA TYR A 471 2.71 -21.14 18.31
C TYR A 471 2.40 -20.02 19.29
N THR A 472 1.16 -19.96 19.75
CA THR A 472 0.68 -18.96 20.73
C THR A 472 0.26 -19.66 22.02
N MET A 473 0.71 -19.13 23.14
CA MET A 473 0.31 -19.55 24.47
C MET A 473 -0.24 -18.35 25.25
N GLU A 474 -1.52 -18.40 25.56
CA GLU A 474 -2.20 -17.41 26.39
C GLU A 474 -2.42 -18.00 27.79
N LYS A 475 -2.11 -17.24 28.83
CA LYS A 475 -2.43 -17.53 30.23
C LYS A 475 -3.22 -16.37 30.82
N LYS A 476 -4.46 -16.65 31.24
CA LYS A 476 -5.29 -15.69 31.98
C LYS A 476 -4.74 -15.50 33.40
N LEU A 477 -4.64 -14.27 33.82
CA LEU A 477 -4.25 -13.86 35.16
C LEU A 477 -5.46 -13.23 35.88
N LYS A 478 -5.31 -12.94 37.17
CA LYS A 478 -6.37 -12.27 37.95
C LYS A 478 -6.76 -10.91 37.38
N HIS A 479 -5.79 -10.16 36.83
CA HIS A 479 -5.96 -8.81 36.28
C HIS A 479 -5.36 -8.68 34.87
N GLY A 480 -5.65 -9.63 33.95
CA GLY A 480 -5.17 -9.58 32.58
C GLY A 480 -4.83 -10.93 31.98
N SER A 481 -4.06 -10.92 30.90
CA SER A 481 -3.50 -12.15 30.30
C SER A 481 -2.04 -11.96 29.91
N ARG A 482 -1.31 -13.06 29.87
CA ARG A 482 0.03 -13.13 29.26
C ARG A 482 -0.06 -13.92 27.97
N ILE A 483 0.52 -13.37 26.91
CA ILE A 483 0.53 -14.03 25.61
C ILE A 483 1.98 -14.18 25.17
N TRP A 484 2.38 -15.43 24.95
CA TRP A 484 3.68 -15.78 24.37
C TRP A 484 3.44 -16.25 22.96
N GLN A 485 4.16 -15.67 22.01
CA GLN A 485 4.04 -16.06 20.61
C GLN A 485 5.43 -16.35 20.05
N PHE A 486 5.59 -17.54 19.49
CA PHE A 486 6.77 -18.01 18.77
C PHE A 486 6.38 -18.19 17.31
N SER A 487 7.05 -17.51 16.42
CA SER A 487 6.76 -17.57 14.99
C SER A 487 8.02 -17.91 14.21
N LEU A 488 7.87 -18.77 13.21
CA LEU A 488 8.88 -19.07 12.21
C LEU A 488 8.34 -18.57 10.88
N LEU A 489 8.91 -17.50 10.36
CA LEU A 489 8.52 -16.92 9.07
C LEU A 489 9.36 -17.55 7.97
N ASN A 490 8.70 -17.87 6.84
CA ASN A 490 9.30 -18.48 5.68
C ASN A 490 10.13 -19.74 6.03
N VAL A 491 9.49 -20.72 6.67
CA VAL A 491 10.16 -21.95 7.15
C VAL A 491 10.83 -22.76 6.05
N THR A 492 10.40 -22.58 4.80
CA THR A 492 11.00 -23.24 3.63
C THR A 492 12.30 -22.56 3.16
N GLY A 493 12.58 -21.34 3.64
CA GLY A 493 13.72 -20.55 3.16
C GLY A 493 13.60 -20.14 1.67
N HIS A 494 12.40 -20.23 1.07
CA HIS A 494 12.19 -19.89 -0.33
C HIS A 494 12.60 -18.46 -0.63
N LYS A 495 13.43 -18.27 -1.65
CA LYS A 495 13.93 -16.95 -2.06
C LYS A 495 12.88 -16.23 -2.90
N ASN A 496 12.08 -15.40 -2.27
CA ASN A 496 11.01 -14.60 -2.87
C ASN A 496 11.58 -13.31 -3.47
N PRO A 497 11.71 -13.20 -4.80
CA PRO A 497 12.30 -12.01 -5.40
C PRO A 497 11.33 -10.82 -5.33
N TYR A 498 11.85 -9.68 -4.90
CA TYR A 498 11.15 -8.40 -4.94
C TYR A 498 11.45 -7.63 -6.22
N SER A 499 12.72 -7.66 -6.67
CA SER A 499 13.19 -7.03 -7.90
C SER A 499 14.34 -7.83 -8.50
N ILE A 500 14.58 -7.64 -9.80
CA ILE A 500 15.71 -8.21 -10.53
C ILE A 500 16.52 -7.05 -11.10
N TYR A 501 17.84 -7.14 -11.02
CA TYR A 501 18.75 -6.18 -11.64
C TYR A 501 19.90 -6.89 -12.34
N ARG A 502 20.40 -6.28 -13.41
CA ARG A 502 21.54 -6.79 -14.18
C ARG A 502 22.83 -6.19 -13.63
N ILE A 503 23.76 -7.04 -13.29
CA ILE A 503 25.13 -6.63 -12.88
C ILE A 503 26.03 -6.43 -14.11
N ASN A 504 27.20 -5.82 -13.91
CA ASN A 504 28.14 -5.49 -15.00
C ASN A 504 28.63 -6.70 -15.78
N SER A 505 28.69 -7.89 -15.16
CA SER A 505 29.01 -9.16 -15.86
C SER A 505 27.91 -9.66 -16.80
N GLY A 506 26.79 -8.94 -16.94
CA GLY A 506 25.64 -9.35 -17.75
C GLY A 506 24.69 -10.31 -17.04
N GLN A 507 25.02 -10.81 -15.87
CA GLN A 507 24.17 -11.70 -15.08
C GLN A 507 23.05 -10.94 -14.36
N TYR A 508 21.92 -11.62 -14.12
CA TYR A 508 20.82 -11.09 -13.33
C TYR A 508 20.93 -11.52 -11.87
N LYS A 509 20.76 -10.59 -10.97
CA LYS A 509 20.62 -10.86 -9.53
C LYS A 509 19.24 -10.43 -9.06
N ALA A 510 18.71 -11.13 -8.06
CA ALA A 510 17.43 -10.80 -7.44
C ALA A 510 17.65 -10.20 -6.04
N PHE A 511 16.94 -9.14 -5.75
CA PHE A 511 16.76 -8.66 -4.37
C PHE A 511 15.62 -9.46 -3.75
N VAL A 512 15.90 -10.18 -2.65
CA VAL A 512 14.99 -11.12 -1.99
C VAL A 512 14.56 -10.54 -0.65
N LEU A 513 13.26 -10.53 -0.40
CA LEU A 513 12.68 -10.10 0.87
C LEU A 513 12.30 -11.32 1.73
N ILE A 514 12.36 -11.14 3.04
CA ILE A 514 11.90 -12.07 4.08
C ILE A 514 12.56 -13.46 3.93
N PRO A 515 13.84 -13.62 4.34
CA PRO A 515 14.46 -14.93 4.48
C PRO A 515 13.76 -15.72 5.60
N PHE A 516 14.21 -16.95 5.87
CA PHE A 516 13.85 -17.63 7.11
C PHE A 516 14.13 -16.74 8.32
N MET A 517 13.13 -16.49 9.14
CA MET A 517 13.24 -15.57 10.28
C MET A 517 12.43 -16.06 11.48
N PRO A 518 13.08 -16.44 12.58
CA PRO A 518 12.39 -16.67 13.84
C PRO A 518 11.96 -15.33 14.46
N SER A 519 10.80 -15.33 15.10
CA SER A 519 10.25 -14.17 15.80
C SER A 519 9.63 -14.60 17.12
N PHE A 520 9.78 -13.76 18.12
CA PHE A 520 9.22 -13.95 19.45
C PHE A 520 8.52 -12.67 19.91
N SER A 521 7.35 -12.83 20.54
CA SER A 521 6.66 -11.73 21.23
C SER A 521 6.08 -12.20 22.57
N TYR A 522 6.04 -11.25 23.50
CA TYR A 522 5.48 -11.40 24.84
C TYR A 522 4.53 -10.26 25.15
#